data_9eab2195c34af964eb85d04a325b518e
#
_entry.id   9eab2195c34af964eb85d04a325b518e
#
_cell.length_a   1.000
_cell.length_b   1.000
_cell.length_c   1.000
_cell.angle_alpha   90.00
_cell.angle_beta   90.00
_cell.angle_gamma   90.00
#
_symmetry.space_group_name_H-M   'P 1'
#
loop_
_entity.id
_entity.type
_entity.pdbx_description
1 polymer ?
#
loop_
_entity_poly.entity_id
_entity_poly.type
_entity_poly.pdbx_seq_one_letter_code
_entity_poly.pdbx_strand_id
1 'polypeptide(L)'
;MTTPTVAICIVSFDEAVNLIGVLDSLSRSAHEQFAVFICETGGAAGFERSSRALDDAQFLKGQRASGATRDFRLQPGGQRVVLLDAGGNLGYAGGNNAAIRAALADGGFDAFWVLNADTFPEPEALQALVHRQADGSYGMVGSRIVFKASGLIQMWGGFDWNHWLARGTRAFGYLKPKDTPADVGDVERRMEVVCGASMYVTKEYVDDVGLMDESLFLFCEDSDWCLRRGRHRLGYAHDSVVHHIHGATTGSSTDKKRISPLSLYLTARNRVRLARKEFGLLWPAPALLIFADLLRFLIKGTPAAYRTVLSGWWAGVRGEGGAPPMLARRDG
;
A
#
# COMPACT_ATOMS: atom_id res chain seq x y z
N MET A 1 7.31 20.90 -20.86
CA MET A 1 7.12 19.47 -20.54
C MET A 1 5.63 19.23 -20.43
N THR A 2 5.09 18.17 -20.98
CA THR A 2 3.67 17.80 -20.81
C THR A 2 3.44 17.35 -19.36
N THR A 3 2.29 17.73 -18.79
CA THR A 3 1.90 17.27 -17.45
C THR A 3 1.70 15.75 -17.48
N PRO A 4 2.35 14.96 -16.61
CA PRO A 4 2.22 13.50 -16.66
C PRO A 4 0.80 13.05 -16.32
N THR A 5 0.35 12.00 -17.01
CA THR A 5 -0.92 11.35 -16.74
C THR A 5 -0.72 10.21 -15.74
N VAL A 6 -1.49 10.19 -14.66
CA VAL A 6 -1.30 9.27 -13.53
C VAL A 6 -2.46 8.30 -13.40
N ALA A 7 -2.19 6.99 -13.30
CA ALA A 7 -3.14 6.00 -12.88
C ALA A 7 -3.13 5.87 -11.35
N ILE A 8 -4.21 6.22 -10.67
CA ILE A 8 -4.36 6.02 -9.23
C ILE A 8 -4.91 4.62 -9.01
N CYS A 9 -4.12 3.76 -8.35
CA CYS A 9 -4.43 2.35 -8.12
C CYS A 9 -4.84 2.13 -6.67
N ILE A 10 -6.05 1.63 -6.44
CA ILE A 10 -6.64 1.44 -5.10
C ILE A 10 -7.08 -0.01 -4.96
N VAL A 11 -6.70 -0.65 -3.86
CA VAL A 11 -7.27 -1.94 -3.45
C VAL A 11 -8.36 -1.68 -2.42
N SER A 12 -9.53 -2.28 -2.64
CA SER A 12 -10.64 -2.32 -1.70
C SER A 12 -10.91 -3.77 -1.27
N PHE A 13 -11.20 -3.97 0.00
CA PHE A 13 -11.67 -5.23 0.55
C PHE A 13 -12.92 -4.97 1.40
N ASP A 14 -14.06 -4.86 0.71
CA ASP A 14 -15.36 -4.57 1.35
C ASP A 14 -15.38 -3.26 2.15
N GLU A 15 -14.72 -2.22 1.62
CA GLU A 15 -14.53 -0.91 2.26
C GLU A 15 -15.30 0.23 1.56
N ALA A 16 -16.52 -0.01 1.12
CA ALA A 16 -17.28 0.95 0.33
C ALA A 16 -17.33 2.38 0.93
N VAL A 17 -17.42 2.52 2.26
CA VAL A 17 -17.45 3.83 2.95
C VAL A 17 -16.13 4.58 2.80
N ASN A 18 -14.99 3.88 3.00
CA ASN A 18 -13.68 4.49 2.84
C ASN A 18 -13.42 4.84 1.38
N LEU A 19 -13.86 3.96 0.46
CA LEU A 19 -13.75 4.17 -0.98
C LEU A 19 -14.44 5.47 -1.44
N ILE A 20 -15.65 5.75 -0.95
CA ILE A 20 -16.33 7.03 -1.19
C ILE A 20 -15.49 8.19 -0.67
N GLY A 21 -14.91 8.08 0.52
CA GLY A 21 -14.11 9.15 1.12
C GLY A 21 -12.82 9.47 0.36
N VAL A 22 -12.09 8.45 -0.14
CA VAL A 22 -10.88 8.69 -0.94
C VAL A 22 -11.24 9.30 -2.29
N LEU A 23 -12.30 8.84 -2.95
CA LEU A 23 -12.76 9.38 -4.23
C LEU A 23 -13.27 10.83 -4.10
N ASP A 24 -14.00 11.15 -3.03
CA ASP A 24 -14.39 12.53 -2.73
C ASP A 24 -13.16 13.44 -2.54
N SER A 25 -12.11 12.96 -1.86
CA SER A 25 -10.84 13.70 -1.75
C SER A 25 -10.18 13.91 -3.13
N LEU A 26 -10.12 12.86 -3.96
CA LEU A 26 -9.54 12.92 -5.30
C LEU A 26 -10.34 13.83 -6.26
N SER A 27 -11.66 13.98 -6.08
CA SER A 27 -12.47 14.89 -6.90
C SER A 27 -12.06 16.36 -6.76
N ARG A 28 -11.32 16.70 -5.69
CA ARG A 28 -10.77 18.03 -5.41
C ARG A 28 -9.29 18.18 -5.76
N SER A 29 -8.70 17.19 -6.43
CA SER A 29 -7.26 17.23 -6.77
C SER A 29 -6.92 18.42 -7.68
N ALA A 30 -5.84 19.12 -7.34
CA ALA A 30 -5.27 20.19 -8.17
C ALA A 30 -4.58 19.65 -9.44
N HIS A 31 -4.12 18.41 -9.42
CA HIS A 31 -3.63 17.72 -10.61
C HIS A 31 -4.79 17.02 -11.31
N GLU A 32 -5.12 17.43 -12.54
CA GLU A 32 -6.32 16.96 -13.26
C GLU A 32 -6.08 15.76 -14.17
N GLN A 33 -4.82 15.49 -14.54
CA GLN A 33 -4.44 14.45 -15.50
C GLN A 33 -4.31 13.08 -14.80
N PHE A 34 -5.43 12.49 -14.41
CA PHE A 34 -5.44 11.16 -13.81
C PHE A 34 -6.71 10.35 -14.14
N ALA A 35 -6.61 9.03 -13.95
CA ALA A 35 -7.73 8.11 -13.84
C ALA A 35 -7.56 7.22 -12.60
N VAL A 36 -8.66 6.70 -12.07
CA VAL A 36 -8.65 5.82 -10.89
C VAL A 36 -9.02 4.40 -11.28
N PHE A 37 -8.22 3.43 -10.84
CA PHE A 37 -8.45 2.01 -11.02
C PHE A 37 -8.58 1.36 -9.64
N ILE A 38 -9.76 0.87 -9.33
CA ILE A 38 -10.10 0.27 -8.04
C ILE A 38 -10.24 -1.23 -8.25
N CYS A 39 -9.45 -2.03 -7.53
CA CYS A 39 -9.61 -3.47 -7.50
C CYS A 39 -10.33 -3.88 -6.21
N GLU A 40 -11.61 -4.29 -6.33
CA GLU A 40 -12.39 -4.81 -5.21
C GLU A 40 -12.10 -6.30 -5.03
N THR A 41 -11.56 -6.65 -3.88
CA THR A 41 -11.10 -8.00 -3.55
C THR A 41 -12.01 -8.74 -2.54
N GLY A 42 -13.15 -8.14 -2.18
CA GLY A 42 -14.17 -8.73 -1.30
C GLY A 42 -15.11 -9.72 -1.99
N GLY A 43 -14.75 -10.21 -3.21
CA GLY A 43 -15.56 -11.09 -4.03
C GLY A 43 -16.84 -10.44 -4.55
N ALA A 44 -17.73 -11.23 -5.13
CA ALA A 44 -18.96 -10.72 -5.78
C ALA A 44 -19.82 -9.84 -4.85
N ALA A 45 -19.94 -10.20 -3.57
CA ALA A 45 -20.71 -9.43 -2.61
C ALA A 45 -20.05 -8.07 -2.29
N GLY A 46 -18.71 -8.02 -2.16
CA GLY A 46 -17.94 -6.78 -2.00
C GLY A 46 -18.07 -5.88 -3.23
N PHE A 47 -17.91 -6.46 -4.41
CA PHE A 47 -18.06 -5.74 -5.68
C PHE A 47 -19.45 -5.11 -5.84
N GLU A 48 -20.51 -5.83 -5.49
CA GLU A 48 -21.88 -5.31 -5.55
C GLU A 48 -22.11 -4.17 -4.54
N ARG A 49 -21.60 -4.31 -3.29
CA ARG A 49 -21.68 -3.23 -2.28
C ARG A 49 -20.93 -1.97 -2.72
N SER A 50 -19.69 -2.14 -3.19
CA SER A 50 -18.87 -1.04 -3.70
C SER A 50 -19.55 -0.39 -4.93
N SER A 51 -20.09 -1.19 -5.86
CA SER A 51 -20.82 -0.68 -7.02
C SER A 51 -22.01 0.19 -6.63
N ARG A 52 -22.85 -0.26 -5.71
CA ARG A 52 -24.02 0.51 -5.23
C ARG A 52 -23.60 1.79 -4.54
N ALA A 53 -22.58 1.73 -3.67
CA ALA A 53 -22.08 2.91 -2.99
C ALA A 53 -21.55 3.97 -3.98
N LEU A 54 -20.90 3.55 -5.06
CA LEU A 54 -20.42 4.44 -6.11
C LEU A 54 -21.58 5.00 -6.96
N ASP A 55 -22.62 4.21 -7.23
CA ASP A 55 -23.84 4.68 -7.94
C ASP A 55 -24.60 5.75 -7.11
N ASP A 56 -24.63 5.60 -5.78
CA ASP A 56 -25.33 6.51 -4.87
C ASP A 56 -24.54 7.81 -4.58
N ALA A 57 -23.25 7.85 -4.91
CA ALA A 57 -22.38 9.00 -4.63
C ALA A 57 -22.65 10.18 -5.59
N GLN A 58 -23.10 11.32 -5.06
CA GLN A 58 -23.52 12.50 -5.84
C GLN A 58 -22.39 13.10 -6.72
N PHE A 59 -21.12 12.93 -6.33
CA PHE A 59 -19.96 13.40 -7.08
C PHE A 59 -19.44 12.39 -8.12
N LEU A 60 -20.15 11.28 -8.32
CA LEU A 60 -19.86 10.28 -9.35
C LEU A 60 -21.03 10.18 -10.34
N LYS A 61 -20.69 9.90 -11.59
CA LYS A 61 -21.65 9.59 -12.63
C LYS A 61 -21.33 8.24 -13.25
N GLY A 62 -22.18 7.25 -13.03
CA GLY A 62 -22.08 5.93 -13.65
C GLY A 62 -22.20 6.03 -15.17
N GLN A 63 -21.37 5.29 -15.91
CA GLN A 63 -21.35 5.32 -17.37
C GLN A 63 -21.59 3.96 -18.02
N ARG A 64 -20.89 2.93 -17.58
CA ARG A 64 -20.90 1.63 -18.26
C ARG A 64 -20.68 0.49 -17.28
N ALA A 65 -21.40 -0.60 -17.47
CA ALA A 65 -21.12 -1.89 -16.88
C ALA A 65 -20.69 -2.86 -18.00
N SER A 66 -19.61 -3.61 -17.79
CA SER A 66 -19.12 -4.59 -18.75
C SER A 66 -18.49 -5.78 -17.99
N GLY A 67 -19.25 -6.86 -17.81
CA GLY A 67 -18.75 -8.04 -17.10
C GLY A 67 -18.27 -7.73 -15.69
N ALA A 68 -16.98 -7.95 -15.45
CA ALA A 68 -16.31 -7.74 -14.18
C ALA A 68 -15.85 -6.29 -13.94
N THR A 69 -16.35 -5.29 -14.69
CA THR A 69 -15.95 -3.89 -14.55
C THR A 69 -17.13 -2.93 -14.57
N ARG A 70 -17.00 -1.82 -13.83
CA ARG A 70 -17.92 -0.68 -13.89
C ARG A 70 -17.14 0.62 -14.03
N ASP A 71 -17.59 1.48 -14.94
CA ASP A 71 -17.00 2.79 -15.20
C ASP A 71 -17.87 3.91 -14.60
N PHE A 72 -17.17 4.90 -14.02
CA PHE A 72 -17.76 6.13 -13.47
C PHE A 72 -16.93 7.33 -13.89
N ARG A 73 -17.47 8.53 -13.67
CA ARG A 73 -16.76 9.81 -13.84
C ARG A 73 -16.89 10.65 -12.58
N LEU A 74 -15.74 11.16 -12.08
CA LEU A 74 -15.73 12.17 -11.02
C LEU A 74 -16.35 13.47 -11.51
N GLN A 75 -17.09 14.15 -10.66
CA GLN A 75 -17.66 15.45 -10.92
C GLN A 75 -17.02 16.50 -10.01
N PRO A 76 -16.70 17.73 -10.51
CA PRO A 76 -16.95 18.22 -11.88
C PRO A 76 -15.87 17.84 -12.91
N GLY A 77 -14.70 17.34 -12.50
CA GLY A 77 -13.49 17.21 -13.33
C GLY A 77 -13.55 16.16 -14.45
N GLY A 78 -14.50 15.22 -14.40
CA GLY A 78 -14.69 14.22 -15.46
C GLY A 78 -13.67 13.07 -15.48
N GLN A 79 -12.75 12.98 -14.50
CA GLN A 79 -11.76 11.92 -14.44
C GLN A 79 -12.42 10.54 -14.37
N ARG A 80 -11.88 9.59 -15.13
CA ARG A 80 -12.41 8.23 -15.19
C ARG A 80 -12.12 7.47 -13.91
N VAL A 81 -13.11 6.71 -13.42
CA VAL A 81 -12.98 5.76 -12.30
C VAL A 81 -13.44 4.40 -12.80
N VAL A 82 -12.61 3.40 -12.67
CA VAL A 82 -12.88 2.01 -13.06
C VAL A 82 -12.90 1.16 -11.80
N LEU A 83 -14.01 0.50 -11.53
CA LEU A 83 -14.13 -0.52 -10.50
C LEU A 83 -13.98 -1.90 -11.15
N LEU A 84 -13.03 -2.70 -10.66
CA LEU A 84 -12.71 -4.04 -11.13
C LEU A 84 -13.14 -5.08 -10.08
N ASP A 85 -13.83 -6.12 -10.49
CA ASP A 85 -14.07 -7.31 -9.67
C ASP A 85 -12.85 -8.24 -9.77
N ALA A 86 -12.16 -8.45 -8.65
CA ALA A 86 -11.04 -9.37 -8.55
C ALA A 86 -11.46 -10.86 -8.55
N GLY A 87 -12.75 -11.16 -8.42
CA GLY A 87 -13.27 -12.51 -8.28
C GLY A 87 -12.97 -13.16 -6.91
N GLY A 88 -12.20 -12.51 -6.03
CA GLY A 88 -11.82 -13.02 -4.72
C GLY A 88 -10.70 -12.23 -4.07
N ASN A 89 -10.29 -12.64 -2.86
CA ASN A 89 -9.27 -11.92 -2.09
C ASN A 89 -7.85 -12.20 -2.63
N LEU A 90 -7.32 -11.24 -3.38
CA LEU A 90 -5.95 -11.28 -3.93
C LEU A 90 -4.89 -10.76 -2.95
N GLY A 91 -5.28 -10.26 -1.77
CA GLY A 91 -4.41 -9.51 -0.88
C GLY A 91 -4.03 -8.14 -1.43
N TYR A 92 -3.18 -7.44 -0.71
CA TYR A 92 -2.76 -6.09 -1.10
C TYR A 92 -1.89 -6.09 -2.37
N ALA A 93 -0.90 -6.99 -2.44
CA ALA A 93 -0.02 -7.08 -3.61
C ALA A 93 -0.79 -7.43 -4.88
N GLY A 94 -1.62 -8.48 -4.84
CA GLY A 94 -2.39 -8.92 -6.00
C GLY A 94 -3.44 -7.91 -6.45
N GLY A 95 -4.13 -7.26 -5.51
CA GLY A 95 -5.12 -6.23 -5.80
C GLY A 95 -4.49 -5.00 -6.47
N ASN A 96 -3.38 -4.47 -5.94
CA ASN A 96 -2.66 -3.36 -6.58
C ASN A 96 -2.12 -3.74 -7.96
N ASN A 97 -1.55 -4.94 -8.09
CA ASN A 97 -1.08 -5.42 -9.38
C ASN A 97 -2.21 -5.54 -10.41
N ALA A 98 -3.41 -5.98 -9.99
CA ALA A 98 -4.57 -6.04 -10.88
C ALA A 98 -4.98 -4.64 -11.36
N ALA A 99 -5.01 -3.65 -10.45
CA ALA A 99 -5.28 -2.25 -10.81
C ALA A 99 -4.22 -1.68 -11.76
N ILE A 100 -2.91 -1.91 -11.48
CA ILE A 100 -1.80 -1.47 -12.35
C ILE A 100 -1.89 -2.15 -13.73
N ARG A 101 -2.16 -3.45 -13.80
CA ARG A 101 -2.33 -4.16 -15.08
C ARG A 101 -3.50 -3.62 -15.90
N ALA A 102 -4.61 -3.29 -15.23
CA ALA A 102 -5.75 -2.67 -15.92
C ALA A 102 -5.39 -1.29 -16.49
N ALA A 103 -4.66 -0.47 -15.72
CA ALA A 103 -4.15 0.81 -16.20
C ALA A 103 -3.15 0.66 -17.35
N LEU A 104 -2.23 -0.32 -17.27
CA LEU A 104 -1.28 -0.62 -18.36
C LEU A 104 -2.01 -1.06 -19.64
N ALA A 105 -3.07 -1.84 -19.53
CA ALA A 105 -3.89 -2.30 -20.66
C ALA A 105 -4.72 -1.15 -21.27
N ASP A 106 -5.18 -0.20 -20.46
CA ASP A 106 -5.87 1.02 -20.91
C ASP A 106 -4.89 1.97 -21.63
N GLY A 107 -3.64 2.04 -21.15
CA GLY A 107 -2.54 2.80 -21.75
C GLY A 107 -2.56 4.29 -21.43
N GLY A 108 -1.51 5.00 -21.87
CA GLY A 108 -1.42 6.47 -21.79
C GLY A 108 -1.07 7.02 -20.40
N PHE A 109 -0.56 6.20 -19.49
CA PHE A 109 -0.11 6.64 -18.17
C PHE A 109 1.43 6.66 -18.06
N ASP A 110 1.94 7.74 -17.48
CA ASP A 110 3.37 7.95 -17.23
C ASP A 110 3.80 7.43 -15.86
N ALA A 111 2.83 7.32 -14.94
CA ALA A 111 3.07 6.89 -13.56
C ALA A 111 1.82 6.24 -12.94
N PHE A 112 2.05 5.55 -11.81
CA PHE A 112 1.03 4.90 -11.00
C PHE A 112 1.10 5.46 -9.56
N TRP A 113 -0.03 5.85 -9.00
CA TRP A 113 -0.12 6.20 -7.59
C TRP A 113 -0.88 5.11 -6.85
N VAL A 114 -0.14 4.20 -6.20
CA VAL A 114 -0.72 3.21 -5.29
C VAL A 114 -1.18 3.93 -4.03
N LEU A 115 -2.46 3.85 -3.73
CA LEU A 115 -3.11 4.58 -2.65
C LEU A 115 -4.08 3.67 -1.90
N ASN A 116 -4.01 3.66 -0.56
CA ASN A 116 -4.95 2.87 0.23
C ASN A 116 -6.37 3.44 0.18
N ALA A 117 -7.39 2.58 0.27
CA ALA A 117 -8.79 2.99 0.29
C ALA A 117 -9.16 3.85 1.52
N ASP A 118 -8.44 3.69 2.65
CA ASP A 118 -8.66 4.44 3.90
C ASP A 118 -7.79 5.70 4.02
N THR A 119 -7.36 6.27 2.88
CA THR A 119 -6.60 7.52 2.80
C THR A 119 -7.42 8.68 2.25
N PHE A 120 -7.01 9.90 2.58
CA PHE A 120 -7.67 11.13 2.17
C PHE A 120 -6.61 12.16 1.79
N PRO A 121 -6.18 12.20 0.51
CA PRO A 121 -5.19 13.16 0.05
C PRO A 121 -5.73 14.60 0.09
N GLU A 122 -4.87 15.54 0.47
CA GLU A 122 -5.14 16.97 0.29
C GLU A 122 -5.10 17.33 -1.21
N PRO A 123 -5.76 18.41 -1.66
CA PRO A 123 -5.89 18.72 -3.09
C PRO A 123 -4.56 18.77 -3.85
N GLU A 124 -3.50 19.26 -3.25
CA GLU A 124 -2.18 19.41 -3.86
C GLU A 124 -1.31 18.14 -3.79
N ALA A 125 -1.80 17.08 -3.13
CA ALA A 125 -0.99 15.90 -2.82
C ALA A 125 -0.41 15.22 -4.07
N LEU A 126 -1.22 14.98 -5.10
CA LEU A 126 -0.74 14.37 -6.34
C LEU A 126 0.20 15.28 -7.12
N GLN A 127 -0.11 16.58 -7.19
CA GLN A 127 0.75 17.55 -7.86
C GLN A 127 2.14 17.63 -7.21
N ALA A 128 2.21 17.61 -5.88
CA ALA A 128 3.46 17.60 -5.14
C ALA A 128 4.30 16.33 -5.40
N LEU A 129 3.65 15.16 -5.54
CA LEU A 129 4.34 13.90 -5.93
C LEU A 129 4.94 14.01 -7.34
N VAL A 130 4.17 14.50 -8.30
CA VAL A 130 4.60 14.71 -9.69
C VAL A 130 5.80 15.66 -9.75
N HIS A 131 5.72 16.80 -9.07
CA HIS A 131 6.82 17.77 -9.03
C HIS A 131 8.07 17.17 -8.40
N ARG A 132 7.92 16.49 -7.23
CA ARG A 132 9.08 15.89 -6.57
C ARG A 132 9.75 14.80 -7.41
N GLN A 133 8.96 14.00 -8.12
CA GLN A 133 9.49 12.99 -9.03
C GLN A 133 10.35 13.64 -10.12
N ALA A 134 9.84 14.70 -10.76
CA ALA A 134 10.53 15.41 -11.83
C ALA A 134 11.83 16.09 -11.37
N ASP A 135 11.83 16.75 -10.20
CA ASP A 135 12.98 17.45 -9.63
C ASP A 135 14.20 16.54 -9.39
N GLY A 136 13.96 15.30 -8.99
CA GLY A 136 15.02 14.37 -8.59
C GLY A 136 15.17 13.14 -9.45
N SER A 137 14.36 12.97 -10.50
CA SER A 137 14.32 11.76 -11.33
C SER A 137 14.17 10.49 -10.48
N TYR A 138 13.23 10.52 -9.53
CA TYR A 138 12.95 9.40 -8.64
C TYR A 138 12.10 8.35 -9.33
N GLY A 139 12.40 7.07 -9.12
CA GLY A 139 11.55 5.97 -9.59
C GLY A 139 10.29 5.79 -8.74
N MET A 140 10.40 6.12 -7.45
CA MET A 140 9.28 6.06 -6.51
C MET A 140 9.33 7.23 -5.53
N VAL A 141 8.17 7.81 -5.18
CA VAL A 141 8.06 8.95 -4.26
C VAL A 141 6.97 8.69 -3.22
N GLY A 142 7.29 8.90 -1.94
CA GLY A 142 6.36 8.79 -0.82
C GLY A 142 5.80 10.15 -0.40
N SER A 143 4.59 10.12 0.19
CA SER A 143 3.88 11.28 0.72
C SER A 143 4.16 11.51 2.21
N ARG A 144 3.85 12.69 2.73
CA ARG A 144 3.69 12.96 4.16
C ARG A 144 2.38 12.35 4.64
N ILE A 145 2.48 11.24 5.36
CA ILE A 145 1.31 10.53 5.90
C ILE A 145 0.99 11.08 7.29
N VAL A 146 -0.27 11.43 7.51
CA VAL A 146 -0.79 12.02 8.75
C VAL A 146 -1.91 11.13 9.30
N PHE A 147 -1.89 10.82 10.58
CA PHE A 147 -3.00 10.14 11.23
C PHE A 147 -4.26 11.02 11.18
N LYS A 148 -5.34 10.55 10.53
CA LYS A 148 -6.58 11.31 10.38
C LYS A 148 -7.19 11.70 11.72
N ALA A 149 -7.11 10.83 12.72
CA ALA A 149 -7.73 11.05 14.03
C ALA A 149 -6.98 12.07 14.91
N SER A 150 -5.64 12.10 14.86
CA SER A 150 -4.83 12.94 15.76
C SER A 150 -4.20 14.15 15.09
N GLY A 151 -4.11 14.17 13.75
CA GLY A 151 -3.37 15.19 13.01
C GLY A 151 -1.85 15.10 13.17
N LEU A 152 -1.33 14.05 13.80
CA LEU A 152 0.11 13.85 13.96
C LEU A 152 0.69 13.11 12.77
N ILE A 153 1.98 13.32 12.49
CA ILE A 153 2.71 12.61 11.45
C ILE A 153 2.72 11.11 11.77
N GLN A 154 2.24 10.31 10.84
CA GLN A 154 2.47 8.88 10.83
C GLN A 154 3.84 8.58 10.26
N MET A 155 4.19 9.23 9.15
CA MET A 155 5.43 8.99 8.43
C MET A 155 5.76 10.08 7.42
N TRP A 156 7.02 10.48 7.33
CA TRP A 156 7.58 11.27 6.24
C TRP A 156 8.11 10.32 5.16
N GLY A 157 7.36 10.15 4.07
CA GLY A 157 7.74 9.31 2.94
C GLY A 157 7.80 7.82 3.25
N GLY A 158 8.54 7.43 4.27
CA GLY A 158 8.80 6.04 4.56
C GLY A 158 9.66 5.81 5.80
N PHE A 159 10.51 4.80 5.74
CA PHE A 159 11.36 4.39 6.86
C PHE A 159 12.68 3.76 6.36
N ASP A 160 13.67 3.68 7.27
CA ASP A 160 14.88 2.92 7.05
C ASP A 160 14.65 1.43 7.39
N TRP A 161 15.47 0.55 6.83
CA TRP A 161 15.29 -0.90 6.88
C TRP A 161 16.38 -1.60 7.65
N ASN A 162 16.00 -2.57 8.45
CA ASN A 162 16.95 -3.50 9.07
C ASN A 162 16.94 -4.81 8.28
N HIS A 163 17.95 -5.00 7.44
CA HIS A 163 18.08 -6.16 6.57
C HIS A 163 18.12 -7.48 7.35
N TRP A 164 18.86 -7.54 8.46
CA TRP A 164 18.99 -8.75 9.28
C TRP A 164 17.68 -9.17 9.95
N LEU A 165 16.84 -8.21 10.29
CA LEU A 165 15.55 -8.47 10.92
C LEU A 165 14.41 -8.41 9.91
N ALA A 166 14.67 -8.06 8.65
CA ALA A 166 13.69 -7.86 7.58
C ALA A 166 12.49 -7.03 8.06
N ARG A 167 12.77 -5.84 8.62
CA ARG A 167 11.73 -4.92 9.11
C ARG A 167 12.17 -3.47 9.11
N GLY A 168 11.21 -2.56 9.02
CA GLY A 168 11.44 -1.15 9.25
C GLY A 168 11.96 -0.89 10.68
N THR A 169 12.88 0.05 10.81
CA THR A 169 13.45 0.41 12.12
C THR A 169 12.66 1.55 12.74
N ARG A 170 12.54 2.68 12.06
CA ARG A 170 11.86 3.87 12.56
C ARG A 170 11.18 4.62 11.41
N ALA A 171 9.91 4.91 11.55
CA ALA A 171 9.20 5.82 10.68
C ALA A 171 9.71 7.25 10.88
N PHE A 172 10.09 7.93 9.81
CA PHE A 172 10.56 9.30 9.89
C PHE A 172 9.42 10.23 10.32
N GLY A 173 9.70 11.17 11.20
CA GLY A 173 8.73 12.15 11.69
C GLY A 173 7.63 11.60 12.60
N TYR A 174 7.64 10.34 12.98
CA TYR A 174 6.57 9.68 13.73
C TYR A 174 6.14 10.46 14.98
N LEU A 175 4.83 10.71 15.10
CA LEU A 175 4.14 11.46 16.16
C LEU A 175 4.55 12.92 16.31
N LYS A 176 5.27 13.51 15.36
CA LYS A 176 5.48 14.96 15.33
C LYS A 176 4.21 15.69 14.88
N PRO A 177 4.02 16.96 15.24
CA PRO A 177 2.96 17.81 14.68
C PRO A 177 3.00 17.84 13.15
N LYS A 178 1.83 17.91 12.49
CA LYS A 178 1.70 17.89 11.02
C LYS A 178 2.63 18.87 10.32
N ASP A 179 2.74 20.09 10.85
CA ASP A 179 3.48 21.18 10.21
C ASP A 179 4.98 21.22 10.60
N THR A 180 5.48 20.17 11.27
CA THR A 180 6.91 20.09 11.59
C THR A 180 7.73 20.02 10.31
N PRO A 181 8.70 20.94 10.09
CA PRO A 181 9.57 20.89 8.93
C PRO A 181 10.44 19.65 8.94
N ALA A 182 10.67 19.07 7.75
CA ALA A 182 11.56 17.93 7.54
C ALA A 182 12.81 18.36 6.79
N ASP A 183 13.95 17.80 7.15
CA ASP A 183 15.11 17.76 6.26
C ASP A 183 14.85 16.67 5.20
N VAL A 184 14.29 17.09 4.05
CA VAL A 184 13.92 16.20 2.96
C VAL A 184 15.13 15.42 2.46
N GLY A 185 16.29 16.07 2.35
CA GLY A 185 17.52 15.42 1.91
C GLY A 185 18.00 14.34 2.88
N ASP A 186 17.87 14.55 4.20
CA ASP A 186 18.18 13.52 5.20
C ASP A 186 17.22 12.35 5.15
N VAL A 187 15.93 12.61 5.02
CA VAL A 187 14.90 11.56 4.85
C VAL A 187 15.24 10.69 3.64
N GLU A 188 15.48 11.29 2.47
CA GLU A 188 15.73 10.54 1.22
C GLU A 188 17.04 9.76 1.23
N ARG A 189 18.09 10.27 1.87
CA ARG A 189 19.37 9.52 2.01
C ARG A 189 19.22 8.24 2.83
N ARG A 190 18.31 8.25 3.80
CA ARG A 190 18.13 7.15 4.76
C ARG A 190 16.96 6.24 4.44
N MET A 191 16.03 6.73 3.62
CA MET A 191 14.81 5.99 3.28
C MET A 191 15.13 4.82 2.35
N GLU A 192 14.81 3.62 2.76
CA GLU A 192 14.95 2.41 1.97
C GLU A 192 13.59 1.84 1.53
N VAL A 193 12.52 2.22 2.23
CA VAL A 193 11.15 1.79 1.94
C VAL A 193 10.22 2.99 1.99
N VAL A 194 9.42 3.17 0.93
CA VAL A 194 8.30 4.10 0.86
C VAL A 194 7.08 3.47 1.52
N CYS A 195 6.28 4.27 2.21
CA CYS A 195 5.05 3.81 2.87
C CYS A 195 4.02 3.28 1.87
N GLY A 196 3.59 2.04 2.02
CA GLY A 196 2.59 1.40 1.16
C GLY A 196 1.24 2.16 1.07
N ALA A 197 0.90 2.97 2.09
CA ALA A 197 -0.35 3.73 2.06
C ALA A 197 -0.41 4.79 0.94
N SER A 198 0.75 5.27 0.43
CA SER A 198 0.85 6.23 -0.67
C SER A 198 2.21 6.12 -1.36
N MET A 199 2.25 5.47 -2.51
CA MET A 199 3.46 5.23 -3.31
C MET A 199 3.23 5.72 -4.74
N TYR A 200 3.85 6.85 -5.11
CA TYR A 200 3.89 7.28 -6.51
C TYR A 200 5.05 6.57 -7.20
N VAL A 201 4.78 5.88 -8.30
CA VAL A 201 5.74 5.01 -8.98
C VAL A 201 5.74 5.34 -10.47
N THR A 202 6.91 5.59 -11.06
CA THR A 202 7.01 5.86 -12.49
C THR A 202 6.76 4.59 -13.32
N LYS A 203 6.29 4.78 -14.56
CA LYS A 203 6.16 3.67 -15.50
C LYS A 203 7.51 2.99 -15.73
N GLU A 204 8.60 3.76 -15.84
CA GLU A 204 9.95 3.22 -15.99
C GLU A 204 10.34 2.29 -14.84
N TYR A 205 9.97 2.65 -13.58
CA TYR A 205 10.19 1.76 -12.44
C TYR A 205 9.44 0.43 -12.60
N VAL A 206 8.17 0.48 -13.00
CA VAL A 206 7.36 -0.72 -13.22
C VAL A 206 7.92 -1.58 -14.35
N ASP A 207 8.38 -0.95 -15.43
CA ASP A 207 8.98 -1.66 -16.57
C ASP A 207 10.31 -2.36 -16.19
N ASP A 208 11.15 -1.72 -15.36
CA ASP A 208 12.47 -2.24 -14.97
C ASP A 208 12.42 -3.25 -13.82
N VAL A 209 11.61 -2.96 -12.80
CA VAL A 209 11.57 -3.71 -11.51
C VAL A 209 10.45 -4.76 -11.51
N GLY A 210 9.44 -4.55 -12.32
CA GLY A 210 8.20 -5.34 -12.34
C GLY A 210 7.23 -4.92 -11.24
N LEU A 211 6.20 -5.71 -11.07
CA LEU A 211 5.12 -5.50 -10.11
C LEU A 211 5.48 -6.01 -8.69
N MET A 212 4.57 -5.82 -7.73
CA MET A 212 4.72 -6.37 -6.38
C MET A 212 4.73 -7.90 -6.39
N ASP A 213 5.41 -8.52 -5.42
CA ASP A 213 5.39 -9.99 -5.27
C ASP A 213 4.07 -10.44 -4.63
N GLU A 214 3.16 -10.96 -5.45
CA GLU A 214 1.84 -11.44 -5.00
C GLU A 214 1.92 -12.61 -4.02
N SER A 215 3.04 -13.34 -4.00
CA SER A 215 3.24 -14.43 -3.05
C SER A 215 3.38 -13.95 -1.59
N LEU A 216 3.62 -12.66 -1.36
CA LEU A 216 3.60 -12.03 -0.04
C LEU A 216 2.17 -11.76 0.43
N PHE A 217 1.22 -11.57 -0.47
CA PHE A 217 -0.20 -11.35 -0.22
C PHE A 217 -0.50 -10.02 0.49
N LEU A 218 -0.05 -9.85 1.73
CA LEU A 218 -0.23 -8.66 2.57
C LEU A 218 0.90 -8.56 3.58
N PHE A 219 1.41 -7.36 3.83
CA PHE A 219 2.62 -7.00 4.60
C PHE A 219 3.94 -7.41 3.96
N CYS A 220 4.90 -6.51 3.98
CA CYS A 220 6.23 -6.59 3.40
C CYS A 220 6.30 -6.56 1.85
N GLU A 221 5.19 -6.52 1.11
CA GLU A 221 5.19 -6.41 -0.36
C GLU A 221 5.66 -5.03 -0.81
N ASP A 222 5.31 -3.97 -0.09
CA ASP A 222 5.82 -2.61 -0.28
C ASP A 222 7.32 -2.55 -0.04
N SER A 223 7.78 -3.18 1.04
CA SER A 223 9.20 -3.28 1.39
C SER A 223 9.98 -4.07 0.33
N ASP A 224 9.48 -5.25 -0.08
CA ASP A 224 10.07 -6.05 -1.16
C ASP A 224 10.19 -5.22 -2.45
N TRP A 225 9.14 -4.50 -2.81
CA TRP A 225 9.13 -3.70 -4.02
C TRP A 225 10.18 -2.59 -3.99
N CYS A 226 10.26 -1.84 -2.88
CA CYS A 226 11.29 -0.82 -2.68
C CYS A 226 12.71 -1.38 -2.65
N LEU A 227 12.93 -2.53 -2.00
CA LEU A 227 14.26 -3.15 -1.90
C LEU A 227 14.76 -3.69 -3.24
N ARG A 228 13.86 -4.07 -4.15
CA ARG A 228 14.19 -4.49 -5.53
C ARG A 228 14.46 -3.33 -6.49
N ARG A 229 14.44 -2.09 -6.03
CA ARG A 229 14.49 -0.86 -6.86
C ARG A 229 15.67 -0.75 -7.84
N GLY A 230 16.72 -1.56 -7.69
CA GLY A 230 17.91 -1.50 -8.55
C GLY A 230 18.54 -0.11 -8.58
N ARG A 231 18.63 0.50 -9.78
CA ARG A 231 19.20 1.84 -10.00
C ARG A 231 18.29 3.00 -9.58
N HIS A 232 17.01 2.73 -9.33
CA HIS A 232 16.03 3.78 -9.04
C HIS A 232 16.20 4.37 -7.66
N ARG A 233 16.04 5.69 -7.56
CA ARG A 233 16.07 6.44 -6.31
C ARG A 233 14.67 6.53 -5.71
N LEU A 234 14.61 6.58 -4.38
CA LEU A 234 13.38 6.87 -3.64
C LEU A 234 13.35 8.34 -3.23
N GLY A 235 12.23 9.00 -3.45
CA GLY A 235 12.01 10.40 -3.13
C GLY A 235 10.96 10.60 -2.03
N TYR A 236 10.94 11.78 -1.45
CA TYR A 236 9.95 12.21 -0.46
C TYR A 236 9.36 13.58 -0.83
N ALA A 237 8.06 13.61 -1.11
CA ALA A 237 7.30 14.84 -1.35
C ALA A 237 6.73 15.36 -0.03
N HIS A 238 7.42 16.35 0.57
CA HIS A 238 6.99 16.93 1.86
C HIS A 238 5.63 17.62 1.77
N ASP A 239 5.31 18.22 0.63
CA ASP A 239 4.06 18.95 0.39
C ASP A 239 2.91 18.04 -0.07
N SER A 240 3.19 16.76 -0.35
CA SER A 240 2.17 15.75 -0.59
C SER A 240 1.60 15.25 0.74
N VAL A 241 0.48 15.81 1.18
CA VAL A 241 -0.17 15.45 2.44
C VAL A 241 -1.29 14.46 2.20
N VAL A 242 -1.22 13.31 2.87
CA VAL A 242 -2.23 12.25 2.81
C VAL A 242 -2.65 11.87 4.23
N HIS A 243 -3.92 12.10 4.56
CA HIS A 243 -4.48 11.65 5.83
C HIS A 243 -4.85 10.17 5.76
N HIS A 244 -4.57 9.39 6.80
CA HIS A 244 -4.74 7.93 6.81
C HIS A 244 -5.41 7.47 8.10
N ILE A 245 -6.45 6.63 8.01
CA ILE A 245 -7.14 6.08 9.20
C ILE A 245 -6.26 5.06 9.91
N HIS A 246 -5.44 4.32 9.17
CA HIS A 246 -4.50 3.29 9.63
C HIS A 246 -5.15 2.11 10.37
N GLY A 247 -5.09 0.96 9.75
CA GLY A 247 -5.49 -0.31 10.38
C GLY A 247 -6.98 -0.60 10.36
N ALA A 248 -7.79 0.18 9.64
CA ALA A 248 -9.23 -0.04 9.54
C ALA A 248 -9.56 -1.45 9.06
N THR A 249 -8.88 -1.95 8.05
CA THR A 249 -9.16 -3.23 7.39
C THR A 249 -8.18 -4.33 7.77
N THR A 250 -6.89 -3.99 7.85
CA THR A 250 -5.83 -4.99 8.05
C THR A 250 -5.71 -5.49 9.49
N GLY A 251 -6.36 -4.80 10.44
CA GLY A 251 -6.17 -5.05 11.88
C GLY A 251 -4.74 -4.77 12.33
N SER A 252 -3.98 -3.98 11.54
CA SER A 252 -2.72 -3.42 12.00
C SER A 252 -3.01 -2.37 13.06
N SER A 253 -2.31 -2.41 14.18
CA SER A 253 -2.53 -1.48 15.29
C SER A 253 -1.20 -1.07 15.89
N THR A 254 -1.11 0.20 16.30
CA THR A 254 -0.02 0.67 17.16
C THR A 254 -0.09 0.06 18.56
N ASP A 255 -1.29 -0.36 18.99
CA ASP A 255 -1.47 -1.15 20.21
C ASP A 255 -1.25 -2.64 19.94
N LYS A 256 -0.15 -3.17 20.47
CA LYS A 256 0.26 -4.57 20.32
C LYS A 256 -0.80 -5.60 20.72
N LYS A 257 -1.73 -5.23 21.62
CA LYS A 257 -2.81 -6.11 22.07
C LYS A 257 -3.95 -6.24 21.05
N ARG A 258 -3.99 -5.34 20.06
CA ARG A 258 -5.05 -5.27 19.05
C ARG A 258 -4.61 -5.77 17.66
N ILE A 259 -3.36 -6.26 17.54
CA ILE A 259 -2.87 -6.80 16.27
C ILE A 259 -3.60 -8.10 15.94
N SER A 260 -4.16 -8.19 14.75
CA SER A 260 -4.91 -9.38 14.32
C SER A 260 -4.00 -10.62 14.17
N PRO A 261 -4.54 -11.84 14.38
CA PRO A 261 -3.80 -13.07 14.13
C PRO A 261 -3.28 -13.15 12.68
N LEU A 262 -4.05 -12.64 11.72
CA LEU A 262 -3.66 -12.58 10.31
C LEU A 262 -2.38 -11.71 10.13
N SER A 263 -2.36 -10.52 10.72
CA SER A 263 -1.20 -9.63 10.67
C SER A 263 0.04 -10.26 11.32
N LEU A 264 -0.12 -10.91 12.46
CA LEU A 264 0.98 -11.60 13.16
C LEU A 264 1.56 -12.74 12.30
N TYR A 265 0.70 -13.57 11.73
CA TYR A 265 1.10 -14.70 10.89
C TYR A 265 1.85 -14.22 9.64
N LEU A 266 1.24 -13.29 8.88
CA LEU A 266 1.79 -12.80 7.62
C LEU A 266 3.09 -12.03 7.83
N THR A 267 3.16 -11.16 8.84
CA THR A 267 4.40 -10.45 9.16
C THR A 267 5.53 -11.42 9.51
N ALA A 268 5.26 -12.45 10.31
CA ALA A 268 6.27 -13.44 10.67
C ALA A 268 6.73 -14.24 9.45
N ARG A 269 5.80 -14.71 8.61
CA ARG A 269 6.09 -15.46 7.38
C ARG A 269 6.90 -14.63 6.39
N ASN A 270 6.43 -13.43 6.11
CA ASN A 270 6.97 -12.60 5.03
C ASN A 270 8.35 -12.05 5.36
N ARG A 271 8.64 -11.71 6.63
CA ARG A 271 9.99 -11.33 7.06
C ARG A 271 11.01 -12.44 6.78
N VAL A 272 10.70 -13.71 7.06
CA VAL A 272 11.58 -14.83 6.73
C VAL A 272 11.71 -14.99 5.21
N ARG A 273 10.63 -14.81 4.46
CA ARG A 273 10.67 -14.86 2.98
C ARG A 273 11.54 -13.76 2.39
N LEU A 274 11.46 -12.52 2.91
CA LEU A 274 12.37 -11.44 2.50
C LEU A 274 13.82 -11.79 2.80
N ALA A 275 14.10 -12.28 4.00
CA ALA A 275 15.46 -12.72 4.34
C ALA A 275 15.98 -13.81 3.39
N ARG A 276 15.13 -14.75 2.97
CA ARG A 276 15.51 -15.77 1.97
C ARG A 276 15.86 -15.15 0.60
N LYS A 277 15.09 -14.15 0.15
CA LYS A 277 15.38 -13.45 -1.11
C LYS A 277 16.68 -12.65 -1.03
N GLU A 278 16.90 -11.96 0.06
CA GLU A 278 18.00 -11.03 0.22
C GLU A 278 19.34 -11.73 0.49
N PHE A 279 19.35 -12.75 1.37
CA PHE A 279 20.56 -13.42 1.82
C PHE A 279 20.88 -14.71 1.05
N GLY A 280 20.02 -15.17 0.14
CA GLY A 280 20.24 -16.41 -0.60
C GLY A 280 20.54 -17.59 0.33
N LEU A 281 21.66 -18.29 0.15
CA LEU A 281 22.04 -19.45 0.98
C LEU A 281 22.31 -19.10 2.46
N LEU A 282 22.61 -17.85 2.80
CA LEU A 282 22.87 -17.39 4.16
C LEU A 282 21.59 -17.05 4.96
N TRP A 283 20.41 -17.18 4.36
CA TRP A 283 19.11 -16.84 4.97
C TRP A 283 18.82 -17.48 6.35
N PRO A 284 19.38 -18.66 6.72
CA PRO A 284 19.10 -19.23 8.05
C PRO A 284 19.54 -18.34 9.21
N ALA A 285 20.65 -17.59 9.04
CA ALA A 285 21.14 -16.69 10.09
C ALA A 285 20.14 -15.53 10.38
N PRO A 286 19.72 -14.71 9.40
CA PRO A 286 18.67 -13.72 9.66
C PRO A 286 17.33 -14.34 10.07
N ALA A 287 16.95 -15.54 9.61
CA ALA A 287 15.73 -16.20 10.07
C ALA A 287 15.74 -16.48 11.58
N LEU A 288 16.88 -16.91 12.14
CA LEU A 288 17.05 -17.08 13.58
C LEU A 288 16.97 -15.75 14.34
N LEU A 289 17.57 -14.68 13.81
CA LEU A 289 17.46 -13.34 14.40
C LEU A 289 16.03 -12.82 14.37
N ILE A 290 15.30 -13.04 13.27
CA ILE A 290 13.88 -12.74 13.15
C ILE A 290 13.08 -13.51 14.19
N PHE A 291 13.37 -14.79 14.39
CA PHE A 291 12.73 -15.61 15.42
C PHE A 291 12.94 -15.03 16.82
N ALA A 292 14.18 -14.67 17.15
CA ALA A 292 14.50 -14.06 18.45
C ALA A 292 13.82 -12.70 18.66
N ASP A 293 13.74 -11.86 17.60
CA ASP A 293 13.04 -10.58 17.62
C ASP A 293 11.51 -10.78 17.84
N LEU A 294 10.92 -11.76 17.17
CA LEU A 294 9.51 -12.13 17.35
C LEU A 294 9.23 -12.65 18.76
N LEU A 295 10.12 -13.44 19.35
CA LEU A 295 9.99 -13.89 20.74
C LEU A 295 10.00 -12.71 21.72
N ARG A 296 10.90 -11.72 21.54
CA ARG A 296 10.91 -10.50 22.36
C ARG A 296 9.61 -9.70 22.25
N PHE A 297 9.03 -9.65 21.04
CA PHE A 297 7.74 -9.04 20.84
C PHE A 297 6.64 -9.75 21.65
N LEU A 298 6.74 -11.06 21.80
CA LEU A 298 5.77 -11.91 22.45
C LEU A 298 5.89 -11.98 23.99
N ILE A 299 6.99 -11.56 24.60
CA ILE A 299 7.16 -11.59 26.09
C ILE A 299 6.00 -10.94 26.83
N LYS A 300 5.23 -10.07 26.16
CA LYS A 300 4.03 -9.42 26.66
C LYS A 300 2.74 -9.89 25.96
N GLY A 301 2.81 -10.96 25.16
CA GLY A 301 1.71 -11.48 24.33
C GLY A 301 0.93 -12.63 25.01
N THR A 302 -0.17 -13.03 24.34
CA THR A 302 -0.97 -14.20 24.75
C THR A 302 -0.40 -15.50 24.17
N PRO A 303 -0.67 -16.68 24.79
CA PRO A 303 -0.27 -17.97 24.22
C PRO A 303 -0.74 -18.20 22.78
N ALA A 304 -1.91 -17.66 22.41
CA ALA A 304 -2.45 -17.75 21.04
C ALA A 304 -1.58 -16.94 20.06
N ALA A 305 -1.12 -15.76 20.44
CA ALA A 305 -0.20 -14.95 19.61
C ALA A 305 1.12 -15.67 19.34
N TYR A 306 1.66 -16.39 20.35
CA TYR A 306 2.86 -17.22 20.17
C TYR A 306 2.67 -18.29 19.09
N ARG A 307 1.59 -19.08 19.18
CA ARG A 307 1.30 -20.13 18.21
C ARG A 307 1.17 -19.56 16.79
N THR A 308 0.50 -18.43 16.67
CA THR A 308 0.29 -17.76 15.37
C THR A 308 1.62 -17.30 14.77
N VAL A 309 2.47 -16.64 15.55
CA VAL A 309 3.78 -16.16 15.10
C VAL A 309 4.71 -17.32 14.75
N LEU A 310 4.77 -18.38 15.57
CA LEU A 310 5.54 -19.57 15.30
C LEU A 310 5.10 -20.26 14.00
N SER A 311 3.77 -20.38 13.80
CA SER A 311 3.21 -20.95 12.56
C SER A 311 3.58 -20.11 11.33
N GLY A 312 3.49 -18.78 11.43
CA GLY A 312 3.90 -17.88 10.33
C GLY A 312 5.40 -17.97 10.05
N TRP A 313 6.25 -17.92 11.09
CA TRP A 313 7.69 -18.06 10.93
C TRP A 313 8.06 -19.38 10.25
N TRP A 314 7.47 -20.49 10.70
CA TRP A 314 7.70 -21.81 10.13
C TRP A 314 7.21 -21.92 8.67
N ALA A 315 6.09 -21.31 8.35
CA ALA A 315 5.61 -21.19 6.96
C ALA A 315 6.63 -20.43 6.09
N GLY A 316 7.22 -19.35 6.60
CA GLY A 316 8.32 -18.63 5.93
C GLY A 316 9.56 -19.49 5.71
N VAL A 317 9.95 -20.30 6.71
CA VAL A 317 11.05 -21.27 6.59
C VAL A 317 10.78 -22.30 5.50
N ARG A 318 9.55 -22.79 5.37
CA ARG A 318 9.13 -23.69 4.26
C ARG A 318 8.95 -23.01 2.91
N GLY A 319 9.03 -21.66 2.86
CA GLY A 319 8.85 -20.89 1.62
C GLY A 319 7.38 -20.76 1.17
N GLU A 320 6.43 -20.99 2.07
CA GLU A 320 4.99 -20.85 1.77
C GLU A 320 4.66 -19.39 1.43
N GLY A 321 3.79 -19.18 0.44
CA GLY A 321 3.35 -17.87 -0.04
C GLY A 321 1.85 -17.81 -0.34
N GLY A 322 1.39 -16.66 -0.81
CA GLY A 322 -0.01 -16.44 -1.16
C GLY A 322 -0.94 -16.28 0.04
N ALA A 323 -2.23 -16.49 -0.16
CA ALA A 323 -3.24 -16.39 0.88
C ALA A 323 -2.98 -17.38 2.03
N PRO A 324 -3.03 -16.95 3.29
CA PRO A 324 -2.75 -17.85 4.42
C PRO A 324 -3.92 -18.81 4.67
N PRO A 325 -3.66 -20.04 5.19
CA PRO A 325 -4.69 -21.07 5.38
C PRO A 325 -5.88 -20.65 6.26
N MET A 326 -5.69 -19.65 7.12
CA MET A 326 -6.76 -19.15 7.99
C MET A 326 -7.85 -18.38 7.25
N LEU A 327 -7.60 -17.91 6.04
CA LEU A 327 -8.63 -17.28 5.19
C LEU A 327 -9.52 -18.33 4.51
N ALA A 328 -8.97 -19.47 4.09
CA ALA A 328 -9.74 -20.54 3.49
C ALA A 328 -10.83 -21.16 4.40
N ARG A 329 -10.74 -20.94 5.73
CA ARG A 329 -11.71 -21.44 6.72
C ARG A 329 -12.90 -20.50 6.98
N ARG A 330 -12.92 -19.30 6.36
CA ARG A 330 -14.02 -18.34 6.53
C ARG A 330 -15.08 -18.43 5.43
N ASP A 331 -14.76 -19.13 4.35
CA ASP A 331 -15.64 -19.27 3.17
C ASP A 331 -16.42 -20.61 3.17
N GLY A 332 -16.42 -21.33 4.32
CA GLY A 332 -17.12 -22.61 4.50
C GLY A 332 -18.27 -22.57 5.52
#